data_a7e0bceb885ac8f0e82557682d9017c1
#
_entry.id   a7e0bceb885ac8f0e82557682d9017c1
#
_cell.length_a   1.000
_cell.length_b   1.000
_cell.length_c   1.000
_cell.angle_alpha   90.00
_cell.angle_beta   90.00
_cell.angle_gamma   90.00
#
_symmetry.space_group_name_H-M   'P 1'
#
loop_
_entity.id
_entity.type
_entity.pdbx_description
1 polymer ?
#
loop_
_entity_poly.entity_id
_entity_poly.type
_entity_poly.pdbx_seq_one_letter_code
_entity_poly.pdbx_strand_id
1 'polypeptide(L)'
;VVKYRQILDLHFKSVSQRTISTSVGSSRNTVSDVITRAKKAGVSKLTDDMTNPWLAKKLYPEKQAVKKGYYPPGWEKVHKELQKKNITLKLLHTEYSDEAQNSGKLPYAYRSFTEKYNLYVRKHKATMPIKRKPGQILEVDWAGSTLSLKDRENGGDMPVYIFVATFSYSQYSYVEGFLDMKSSNWLTAHIHAFEYFGGVAESLVPDNLKTGVIKPVKGEPILNESYRELADYYQTSIVPGRARKPKDKPSVEGAVGFISRQIIAALRNYQCFSLAELNDQIRLRLDDINQEPFQKRPGSRKIVFDEEECGYLIPLRPPRLKLSEWRIARVQSNYHIQIDRMYYSTPYEYIQSDVDVRLSKDVLEVYFKEARIASHKQLHGEPGQYSTNPDHMPDHHRYFLDPTPKQSKRQLNGYIPHIESSIYNKVNFIEWRTILCLINKILCQSL
;
A
#
# COMPACT_ATOMS: atom_id res chain seq x y z
N VAL A 1 5.34 26.78 38.07
CA VAL A 1 6.02 28.08 38.32
C VAL A 1 5.91 28.38 39.81
N VAL A 2 7.05 28.67 40.51
CA VAL A 2 7.04 28.99 41.95
C VAL A 2 6.42 30.38 42.15
N LYS A 3 5.45 30.48 43.03
CA LYS A 3 4.73 31.74 43.35
C LYS A 3 5.40 32.48 44.50
N TYR A 4 6.60 33.02 44.28
CA TYR A 4 7.45 33.65 45.28
C TYR A 4 6.72 34.71 46.11
N ARG A 5 5.99 35.62 45.46
CA ARG A 5 5.26 36.72 46.10
C ARG A 5 4.21 36.17 47.07
N GLN A 6 3.45 35.16 46.65
CA GLN A 6 2.41 34.58 47.50
C GLN A 6 2.99 33.83 48.72
N ILE A 7 4.14 33.15 48.54
CA ILE A 7 4.86 32.49 49.65
C ILE A 7 5.27 33.53 50.70
N LEU A 8 5.87 34.64 50.26
CA LEU A 8 6.36 35.69 51.15
C LEU A 8 5.22 36.50 51.79
N ASP A 9 4.14 36.77 51.07
CA ASP A 9 2.96 37.46 51.63
C ASP A 9 2.33 36.68 52.79
N LEU A 10 2.14 35.36 52.58
CA LEU A 10 1.64 34.50 53.64
C LEU A 10 2.61 34.35 54.80
N HIS A 11 3.93 34.33 54.54
CA HIS A 11 4.95 34.30 55.62
C HIS A 11 4.94 35.55 56.44
N PHE A 12 4.84 36.74 55.85
CA PHE A 12 4.77 38.01 56.60
C PHE A 12 3.46 38.20 57.40
N LYS A 13 2.42 37.46 57.02
CA LYS A 13 1.15 37.33 57.78
C LYS A 13 1.22 36.23 58.84
N SER A 14 2.43 35.77 59.17
CA SER A 14 2.71 34.79 60.26
C SER A 14 2.04 33.41 60.03
N VAL A 15 1.75 33.05 58.79
CA VAL A 15 1.19 31.74 58.44
C VAL A 15 2.29 30.67 58.49
N SER A 16 1.98 29.50 59.05
CA SER A 16 2.95 28.40 59.16
C SER A 16 3.44 27.92 57.81
N GLN A 17 4.72 27.50 57.68
CA GLN A 17 5.30 27.01 56.42
C GLN A 17 4.57 25.77 55.88
N ARG A 18 3.95 24.97 56.76
CA ARG A 18 3.12 23.81 56.36
C ARG A 18 1.84 24.27 55.63
N THR A 19 1.17 25.26 56.20
CA THR A 19 -0.04 25.84 55.60
C THR A 19 0.29 26.56 54.28
N ILE A 20 1.40 27.31 54.21
CA ILE A 20 1.89 27.96 53.00
C ILE A 20 2.15 26.93 51.88
N SER A 21 2.82 25.82 52.21
CA SER A 21 3.11 24.73 51.27
C SER A 21 1.82 24.18 50.65
N THR A 22 0.80 23.95 51.46
CA THR A 22 -0.50 23.44 50.99
C THR A 22 -1.24 24.49 50.15
N SER A 23 -1.31 25.74 50.60
CA SER A 23 -2.05 26.83 49.95
C SER A 23 -1.46 27.22 48.58
N VAL A 24 -0.13 27.18 48.45
CA VAL A 24 0.59 27.61 47.24
C VAL A 24 0.87 26.44 46.31
N GLY A 25 0.68 25.19 46.76
CA GLY A 25 0.97 23.97 45.98
C GLY A 25 2.49 23.80 45.72
N SER A 26 3.34 24.21 46.67
CA SER A 26 4.80 24.10 46.57
C SER A 26 5.34 23.21 47.69
N SER A 27 6.45 22.49 47.45
CA SER A 27 7.06 21.65 48.49
C SER A 27 7.51 22.49 49.70
N ARG A 28 7.49 21.93 50.95
CA ARG A 28 7.98 22.59 52.13
C ARG A 28 9.43 23.07 52.01
N ASN A 29 10.27 22.28 51.32
CA ASN A 29 11.66 22.66 51.09
C ASN A 29 11.75 23.90 50.21
N THR A 30 10.89 24.01 49.19
CA THR A 30 10.81 25.21 48.33
C THR A 30 10.36 26.44 49.16
N VAL A 31 9.33 26.28 49.97
CA VAL A 31 8.85 27.38 50.85
C VAL A 31 9.94 27.83 51.82
N SER A 32 10.61 26.89 52.50
CA SER A 32 11.71 27.19 53.42
C SER A 32 12.90 27.88 52.72
N ASP A 33 13.30 27.39 51.52
CA ASP A 33 14.39 27.98 50.75
C ASP A 33 14.05 29.44 50.33
N VAL A 34 12.83 29.69 49.84
CA VAL A 34 12.37 31.04 49.50
C VAL A 34 12.41 31.99 50.67
N ILE A 35 11.93 31.58 51.86
CA ILE A 35 11.93 32.38 53.06
C ILE A 35 13.34 32.66 53.51
N THR A 36 14.20 31.66 53.54
CA THR A 36 15.62 31.81 53.97
C THR A 36 16.36 32.75 53.03
N ARG A 37 16.16 32.67 51.76
CA ARG A 37 16.78 33.57 50.77
C ARG A 37 16.22 34.98 50.84
N ALA A 38 14.93 35.15 51.11
CA ALA A 38 14.31 36.44 51.28
C ALA A 38 14.91 37.15 52.50
N LYS A 39 15.08 36.44 53.64
CA LYS A 39 15.77 36.97 54.84
C LYS A 39 17.22 37.38 54.53
N LYS A 40 17.97 36.53 53.82
CA LYS A 40 19.36 36.86 53.43
C LYS A 40 19.45 38.06 52.50
N ALA A 41 18.46 38.23 51.60
CA ALA A 41 18.39 39.35 50.67
C ALA A 41 17.82 40.64 51.22
N GLY A 42 17.50 40.68 52.55
CA GLY A 42 16.98 41.87 53.27
C GLY A 42 15.52 42.20 52.92
N VAL A 43 14.76 41.23 52.42
CA VAL A 43 13.33 41.43 52.05
C VAL A 43 12.50 41.15 53.31
N SER A 44 12.13 42.18 54.05
CA SER A 44 11.33 42.13 55.27
C SER A 44 9.86 42.50 55.06
N LYS A 45 9.54 43.16 53.98
CA LYS A 45 8.18 43.59 53.56
C LYS A 45 8.06 43.55 52.02
N LEU A 46 6.86 43.26 51.57
CA LEU A 46 6.55 43.29 50.11
C LEU A 46 6.06 44.69 49.72
N THR A 47 6.60 45.23 48.64
CA THR A 47 6.12 46.43 47.98
C THR A 47 5.46 46.04 46.65
N ASP A 48 4.71 46.97 46.04
CA ASP A 48 3.98 46.66 44.80
C ASP A 48 4.91 46.34 43.61
N ASP A 49 6.12 46.87 43.61
CA ASP A 49 7.13 46.64 42.57
C ASP A 49 7.77 45.24 42.68
N MET A 50 7.63 44.56 43.80
CA MET A 50 8.21 43.21 44.00
C MET A 50 7.36 42.10 43.38
N THR A 51 7.35 42.08 42.06
CA THR A 51 6.66 41.05 41.28
C THR A 51 7.35 39.65 41.37
N ASN A 52 6.68 38.58 41.03
CA ASN A 52 7.29 37.24 40.97
C ASN A 52 8.58 37.18 40.13
N PRO A 53 8.66 37.81 38.92
CA PRO A 53 9.92 37.91 38.17
C PRO A 53 11.01 38.68 38.89
N TRP A 54 10.67 39.77 39.56
CA TRP A 54 11.62 40.53 40.34
C TRP A 54 12.19 39.73 41.52
N LEU A 55 11.31 39.07 42.29
CA LEU A 55 11.70 38.19 43.40
C LEU A 55 12.55 37.01 42.90
N ALA A 56 12.18 36.38 41.77
CA ALA A 56 13.00 35.33 41.19
C ALA A 56 14.43 35.80 40.86
N LYS A 57 14.57 37.02 40.36
CA LYS A 57 15.86 37.64 40.02
C LYS A 57 16.68 37.98 41.25
N LYS A 58 16.02 38.47 42.29
CA LYS A 58 16.69 38.91 43.55
C LYS A 58 17.08 37.72 44.41
N LEU A 59 16.21 36.72 44.55
CA LEU A 59 16.41 35.58 45.44
C LEU A 59 17.27 34.45 44.85
N TYR A 60 17.33 34.36 43.48
CA TYR A 60 18.04 33.31 42.76
C TYR A 60 18.93 33.89 41.64
N PRO A 61 19.90 34.76 41.98
CA PRO A 61 20.78 35.39 40.98
C PRO A 61 21.59 34.33 40.20
N GLU A 62 21.96 33.23 40.86
CA GLU A 62 22.69 32.11 40.26
C GLU A 62 21.94 31.42 39.12
N LYS A 63 20.60 31.33 39.23
CA LYS A 63 19.79 30.76 38.12
C LYS A 63 19.75 31.66 36.89
N GLN A 64 20.03 32.93 37.03
CA GLN A 64 20.11 33.88 35.92
C GLN A 64 21.51 33.94 35.32
N ALA A 65 22.57 33.84 36.15
CA ALA A 65 23.93 33.78 35.66
C ALA A 65 24.17 32.56 34.76
N VAL A 66 23.63 31.40 35.15
CA VAL A 66 23.70 30.17 34.34
C VAL A 66 22.96 30.31 33.00
N LYS A 67 21.84 31.04 32.94
CA LYS A 67 21.12 31.28 31.66
C LYS A 67 21.89 32.20 30.72
N LYS A 68 22.76 33.08 31.19
CA LYS A 68 23.54 34.03 30.37
C LYS A 68 24.78 33.40 29.71
N GLY A 69 25.19 32.21 30.14
CA GLY A 69 26.43 31.56 29.67
C GLY A 69 26.27 30.52 28.56
N TYR A 70 25.05 30.06 28.29
CA TYR A 70 24.86 29.00 27.28
C TYR A 70 24.81 29.54 25.86
N TYR A 71 25.50 28.84 24.93
CA TYR A 71 25.42 29.12 23.51
C TYR A 71 24.05 28.64 22.95
N PRO A 72 23.27 29.52 22.29
CA PRO A 72 21.99 29.12 21.74
C PRO A 72 22.19 28.24 20.48
N PRO A 73 21.66 27.00 20.43
CA PRO A 73 21.76 26.17 19.24
C PRO A 73 20.90 26.73 18.11
N GLY A 74 21.41 26.69 16.89
CA GLY A 74 20.68 26.99 15.67
C GLY A 74 19.80 25.81 15.23
N TRP A 75 18.62 25.66 15.85
CA TRP A 75 17.76 24.48 15.65
C TRP A 75 17.36 24.25 14.20
N GLU A 76 17.19 25.30 13.40
CA GLU A 76 16.88 25.19 11.98
C GLU A 76 18.05 24.57 11.20
N LYS A 77 19.29 24.99 11.49
CA LYS A 77 20.51 24.41 10.92
C LYS A 77 20.64 22.94 11.31
N VAL A 78 20.48 22.63 12.61
CA VAL A 78 20.52 21.28 13.14
C VAL A 78 19.48 20.39 12.45
N HIS A 79 18.26 20.90 12.23
CA HIS A 79 17.18 20.15 11.61
C HIS A 79 17.44 19.89 10.12
N LYS A 80 17.98 20.85 9.38
CA LYS A 80 18.37 20.70 7.97
C LYS A 80 19.52 19.69 7.80
N GLU A 81 20.54 19.76 8.67
CA GLU A 81 21.68 18.85 8.61
C GLU A 81 21.28 17.40 8.91
N LEU A 82 20.39 17.15 9.87
CA LEU A 82 19.88 15.80 10.18
C LEU A 82 19.13 15.14 9.03
N GLN A 83 18.68 15.90 8.01
CA GLN A 83 18.04 15.31 6.82
C GLN A 83 19.06 14.73 5.83
N LYS A 84 20.34 15.05 5.98
CA LYS A 84 21.41 14.52 5.13
C LYS A 84 21.78 13.10 5.53
N LYS A 85 22.18 12.30 4.55
CA LYS A 85 22.56 10.89 4.77
C LYS A 85 23.77 10.80 5.72
N ASN A 86 23.72 9.88 6.67
CA ASN A 86 24.78 9.57 7.65
C ASN A 86 25.05 10.66 8.73
N ILE A 87 24.26 11.72 8.84
CA ILE A 87 24.38 12.71 9.90
C ILE A 87 23.59 12.24 11.12
N THR A 88 24.21 12.30 12.29
CA THR A 88 23.59 11.92 13.58
C THR A 88 23.46 13.14 14.51
N LEU A 89 22.46 13.10 15.41
CA LEU A 89 22.28 14.17 16.40
C LEU A 89 23.50 14.29 17.33
N LYS A 90 24.23 13.18 17.56
CA LYS A 90 25.45 13.17 18.36
C LYS A 90 26.60 13.94 17.69
N LEU A 91 26.76 13.75 16.37
CA LEU A 91 27.74 14.50 15.58
C LEU A 91 27.44 16.00 15.62
N LEU A 92 26.19 16.38 15.38
CA LEU A 92 25.77 17.80 15.41
C LEU A 92 25.89 18.42 16.80
N HIS A 93 25.76 17.63 17.87
CA HIS A 93 26.04 18.12 19.22
C HIS A 93 27.54 18.38 19.45
N THR A 94 28.44 17.53 18.87
CA THR A 94 29.88 17.77 18.95
C THR A 94 30.24 19.06 18.22
N GLU A 95 29.80 19.25 16.98
CA GLU A 95 29.99 20.47 16.21
C GLU A 95 29.45 21.72 16.94
N TYR A 96 28.23 21.62 17.51
CA TYR A 96 27.66 22.67 18.33
C TYR A 96 28.52 23.00 19.60
N SER A 97 29.10 21.97 20.23
CA SER A 97 29.94 22.15 21.41
C SER A 97 31.23 22.87 21.06
N ASP A 98 31.81 22.56 19.90
CA ASP A 98 33.02 23.25 19.38
C ASP A 98 32.71 24.74 19.05
N GLU A 99 31.57 25.00 18.39
CA GLU A 99 31.09 26.37 18.11
C GLU A 99 30.87 27.17 19.41
N ALA A 100 30.31 26.53 20.44
CA ALA A 100 30.07 27.17 21.74
C ALA A 100 31.38 27.53 22.44
N GLN A 101 32.39 26.63 22.45
CA GLN A 101 33.70 26.85 23.03
C GLN A 101 34.45 27.97 22.29
N ASN A 102 34.43 27.98 20.96
CA ASN A 102 35.04 29.03 20.15
C ASN A 102 34.38 30.42 20.40
N SER A 103 33.13 30.42 20.84
CA SER A 103 32.39 31.65 21.21
C SER A 103 32.58 32.05 22.70
N GLY A 104 33.39 31.32 23.47
CA GLY A 104 33.58 31.54 24.89
C GLY A 104 32.35 31.31 25.76
N LYS A 105 31.38 30.48 25.26
CA LYS A 105 30.12 30.18 25.96
C LYS A 105 30.02 28.68 26.27
N LEU A 106 29.14 28.34 27.22
CA LEU A 106 28.92 26.96 27.65
C LEU A 106 27.99 26.23 26.67
N PRO A 107 28.35 25.02 26.19
CA PRO A 107 27.41 24.20 25.43
C PRO A 107 26.38 23.53 26.34
N TYR A 108 25.19 23.25 25.86
CA TYR A 108 24.26 22.36 26.53
C TYR A 108 24.83 20.94 26.56
N ALA A 109 24.67 20.22 27.67
CA ALA A 109 24.94 18.80 27.71
C ALA A 109 24.07 18.06 26.69
N TYR A 110 24.55 16.94 26.13
CA TYR A 110 23.90 16.19 25.06
C TYR A 110 22.42 15.88 25.36
N ARG A 111 22.09 15.46 26.60
CA ARG A 111 20.72 15.21 27.03
C ARG A 111 19.84 16.45 26.88
N SER A 112 20.28 17.59 27.41
CA SER A 112 19.54 18.86 27.32
C SER A 112 19.42 19.37 25.88
N PHE A 113 20.46 19.18 25.07
CA PHE A 113 20.44 19.48 23.63
C PHE A 113 19.38 18.64 22.92
N THR A 114 19.34 17.34 23.18
CA THR A 114 18.34 16.41 22.58
C THR A 114 16.92 16.75 23.03
N GLU A 115 16.70 17.03 24.34
CA GLU A 115 15.39 17.42 24.84
C GLU A 115 14.89 18.72 24.21
N LYS A 116 15.75 19.72 24.08
CA LYS A 116 15.42 21.01 23.44
C LYS A 116 15.18 20.86 21.93
N TYR A 117 15.96 20.02 21.24
CA TYR A 117 15.73 19.71 19.83
C TYR A 117 14.38 19.01 19.63
N ASN A 118 14.02 18.06 20.49
CA ASN A 118 12.71 17.40 20.44
C ASN A 118 11.56 18.39 20.66
N LEU A 119 11.73 19.37 21.56
CA LEU A 119 10.75 20.46 21.72
C LEU A 119 10.63 21.34 20.48
N TYR A 120 11.75 21.66 19.83
CA TYR A 120 11.78 22.39 18.57
C TYR A 120 11.03 21.63 17.50
N VAL A 121 11.33 20.32 17.30
CA VAL A 121 10.67 19.47 16.32
C VAL A 121 9.17 19.35 16.60
N ARG A 122 8.74 19.20 17.84
CA ARG A 122 7.31 19.15 18.22
C ARG A 122 6.57 20.45 17.86
N LYS A 123 7.19 21.60 18.05
CA LYS A 123 6.60 22.90 17.69
C LYS A 123 6.49 23.10 16.17
N HIS A 124 7.42 22.56 15.41
CA HIS A 124 7.47 22.70 13.94
C HIS A 124 6.79 21.56 13.19
N LYS A 125 6.44 20.44 13.88
CA LYS A 125 5.59 19.36 13.36
C LYS A 125 4.09 19.68 13.56
N ALA A 126 3.68 20.90 13.25
CA ALA A 126 2.26 21.17 13.15
C ALA A 126 1.73 20.40 11.92
N THR A 127 1.00 19.32 12.17
CA THR A 127 0.27 18.57 11.14
C THR A 127 -1.14 19.14 11.07
N MET A 128 -1.55 19.53 9.87
CA MET A 128 -2.93 19.95 9.64
C MET A 128 -3.85 18.72 9.81
N PRO A 129 -4.92 18.79 10.62
CA PRO A 129 -5.86 17.67 10.72
C PRO A 129 -6.50 17.44 9.37
N ILE A 130 -6.31 16.23 8.82
CA ILE A 130 -6.95 15.82 7.56
C ILE A 130 -8.42 15.56 7.88
N LYS A 131 -9.31 16.38 7.30
CA LYS A 131 -10.76 16.10 7.34
C LYS A 131 -11.06 14.97 6.37
N ARG A 132 -11.54 13.86 6.88
CA ARG A 132 -11.95 12.70 6.10
C ARG A 132 -13.45 12.77 5.88
N LYS A 133 -13.90 12.36 4.70
CA LYS A 133 -15.32 12.24 4.36
C LYS A 133 -15.72 10.77 4.38
N PRO A 134 -16.94 10.44 4.83
CA PRO A 134 -17.44 9.07 4.79
C PRO A 134 -17.52 8.55 3.35
N GLY A 135 -17.25 7.26 3.15
CA GLY A 135 -17.31 6.58 1.85
C GLY A 135 -16.25 6.99 0.82
N GLN A 136 -15.38 7.97 1.15
CA GLN A 136 -14.48 8.55 0.16
C GLN A 136 -13.26 7.67 -0.12
N ILE A 137 -12.58 7.17 0.90
CA ILE A 137 -11.28 6.50 0.76
C ILE A 137 -11.29 5.13 1.44
N LEU A 138 -11.01 4.10 0.66
CA LEU A 138 -10.65 2.77 1.13
C LEU A 138 -9.15 2.55 0.93
N GLU A 139 -8.44 2.37 2.02
CA GLU A 139 -7.02 2.11 2.04
C GLU A 139 -6.77 0.60 2.01
N VAL A 140 -5.92 0.13 1.11
CA VAL A 140 -5.66 -1.29 0.88
C VAL A 140 -4.18 -1.59 0.87
N ASP A 141 -3.78 -2.68 1.52
CA ASP A 141 -2.39 -3.10 1.59
C ASP A 141 -2.26 -4.58 1.91
N TRP A 142 -1.09 -5.17 1.60
CA TRP A 142 -0.63 -6.42 2.18
C TRP A 142 0.08 -6.15 3.50
N ALA A 143 -0.27 -6.88 4.55
CA ALA A 143 0.48 -6.78 5.80
C ALA A 143 1.95 -7.14 5.60
N GLY A 144 2.85 -6.40 6.25
CA GLY A 144 4.29 -6.67 6.15
C GLY A 144 4.76 -7.97 6.83
N SER A 145 3.88 -8.60 7.62
CA SER A 145 4.12 -9.89 8.28
C SER A 145 3.11 -10.92 7.82
N THR A 146 3.50 -12.19 7.83
CA THR A 146 2.67 -13.34 7.43
C THR A 146 2.20 -14.14 8.65
N LEU A 147 1.10 -14.87 8.50
CA LEU A 147 0.74 -16.03 9.31
C LEU A 147 1.24 -17.31 8.63
N SER A 148 1.07 -18.46 9.25
CA SER A 148 1.45 -19.75 8.67
C SER A 148 0.34 -20.79 8.81
N LEU A 149 0.27 -21.66 7.81
CA LEU A 149 -0.48 -22.92 7.88
C LEU A 149 0.48 -24.07 8.10
N LYS A 150 0.05 -25.07 8.83
CA LYS A 150 0.79 -26.33 8.96
C LYS A 150 0.40 -27.27 7.82
N ASP A 151 1.39 -27.74 7.07
CA ASP A 151 1.21 -28.82 6.11
C ASP A 151 0.98 -30.13 6.87
N ARG A 152 -0.10 -30.82 6.52
CA ARG A 152 -0.47 -32.10 7.17
C ARG A 152 0.48 -33.24 6.85
N GLU A 153 1.13 -33.20 5.67
CA GLU A 153 1.98 -34.28 5.20
C GLU A 153 3.42 -34.14 5.70
N ASN A 154 3.95 -32.91 5.62
CA ASN A 154 5.37 -32.65 5.89
C ASN A 154 5.61 -31.92 7.21
N GLY A 155 4.55 -31.48 7.91
CA GLY A 155 4.65 -30.68 9.13
C GLY A 155 5.28 -29.29 8.93
N GLY A 156 5.59 -28.91 7.69
CA GLY A 156 6.21 -27.63 7.33
C GLY A 156 5.25 -26.44 7.49
N ASP A 157 5.84 -25.25 7.56
CA ASP A 157 5.10 -24.00 7.62
C ASP A 157 4.92 -23.41 6.21
N MET A 158 3.66 -23.20 5.79
CA MET A 158 3.33 -22.48 4.56
C MET A 158 2.93 -21.04 4.89
N PRO A 159 3.57 -20.02 4.32
CA PRO A 159 3.25 -18.63 4.61
C PRO A 159 1.87 -18.24 4.07
N VAL A 160 1.12 -17.49 4.86
CA VAL A 160 -0.14 -16.86 4.47
C VAL A 160 0.02 -15.36 4.52
N TYR A 161 -0.22 -14.72 3.39
CA TYR A 161 -0.16 -13.28 3.20
C TYR A 161 -1.51 -12.65 3.56
N ILE A 162 -1.48 -11.59 4.34
CA ILE A 162 -2.68 -10.98 4.90
C ILE A 162 -3.02 -9.71 4.13
N PHE A 163 -4.15 -9.72 3.45
CA PHE A 163 -4.73 -8.53 2.82
C PHE A 163 -5.54 -7.74 3.85
N VAL A 164 -5.41 -6.43 3.83
CA VAL A 164 -6.14 -5.51 4.71
C VAL A 164 -6.75 -4.39 3.89
N ALA A 165 -8.04 -4.15 4.07
CA ALA A 165 -8.75 -3.00 3.52
C ALA A 165 -9.42 -2.24 4.66
N THR A 166 -9.22 -0.93 4.75
CA THR A 166 -9.71 -0.11 5.87
C THR A 166 -10.27 1.21 5.36
N PHE A 167 -11.50 1.53 5.74
CA PHE A 167 -12.07 2.86 5.49
C PHE A 167 -11.35 3.92 6.30
N SER A 168 -11.01 5.03 5.65
CA SER A 168 -10.25 6.08 6.33
C SER A 168 -11.07 6.90 7.32
N TYR A 169 -12.40 6.92 7.22
CA TYR A 169 -13.30 7.65 8.11
C TYR A 169 -13.72 6.84 9.34
N SER A 170 -14.43 5.72 9.17
CA SER A 170 -14.88 4.84 10.27
C SER A 170 -13.76 4.01 10.86
N GLN A 171 -12.69 3.74 10.10
CA GLN A 171 -11.67 2.73 10.36
C GLN A 171 -12.24 1.30 10.37
N TYR A 172 -13.45 1.11 9.81
CA TYR A 172 -14.03 -0.21 9.61
C TYR A 172 -13.20 -0.97 8.60
N SER A 173 -12.85 -2.22 8.93
CA SER A 173 -11.81 -2.94 8.22
C SER A 173 -12.27 -4.31 7.77
N TYR A 174 -11.69 -4.77 6.67
CA TYR A 174 -11.75 -6.13 6.16
C TYR A 174 -10.35 -6.73 6.12
N VAL A 175 -10.23 -8.01 6.45
CA VAL A 175 -8.96 -8.74 6.45
C VAL A 175 -9.19 -10.16 5.94
N GLU A 176 -8.29 -10.64 5.06
CA GLU A 176 -8.33 -11.98 4.51
C GLU A 176 -6.92 -12.50 4.24
N GLY A 177 -6.70 -13.81 4.45
CA GLY A 177 -5.45 -14.49 4.18
C GLY A 177 -5.42 -15.15 2.81
N PHE A 178 -4.26 -15.12 2.13
CA PHE A 178 -4.01 -15.73 0.82
C PHE A 178 -2.68 -16.48 0.80
N LEU A 179 -2.57 -17.50 -0.06
CA LEU A 179 -1.33 -18.29 -0.19
C LEU A 179 -0.24 -17.58 -0.99
N ASP A 180 -0.59 -16.58 -1.78
CA ASP A 180 0.37 -15.74 -2.51
C ASP A 180 -0.17 -14.32 -2.72
N MET A 181 0.70 -13.39 -3.13
CA MET A 181 0.38 -11.99 -3.42
C MET A 181 0.23 -11.73 -4.92
N LYS A 182 -0.17 -12.71 -5.72
CA LYS A 182 -0.37 -12.52 -7.16
C LYS A 182 -1.52 -11.56 -7.46
N SER A 183 -1.51 -11.00 -8.66
CA SER A 183 -2.54 -10.05 -9.12
C SER A 183 -3.96 -10.62 -9.01
N SER A 184 -4.15 -11.91 -9.30
CA SER A 184 -5.44 -12.58 -9.16
C SER A 184 -5.97 -12.54 -7.73
N ASN A 185 -5.12 -12.84 -6.74
CA ASN A 185 -5.48 -12.79 -5.32
C ASN A 185 -5.70 -11.36 -4.83
N TRP A 186 -4.92 -10.40 -5.34
CA TRP A 186 -5.13 -8.97 -5.07
C TRP A 186 -6.51 -8.51 -5.52
N LEU A 187 -6.90 -8.83 -6.76
CA LEU A 187 -8.21 -8.46 -7.29
C LEU A 187 -9.36 -9.20 -6.58
N THR A 188 -9.18 -10.49 -6.29
CA THR A 188 -10.15 -11.30 -5.51
C THR A 188 -10.38 -10.69 -4.14
N ALA A 189 -9.32 -10.28 -3.44
CA ALA A 189 -9.39 -9.66 -2.13
C ALA A 189 -10.19 -8.35 -2.14
N HIS A 190 -10.04 -7.53 -3.20
CA HIS A 190 -10.85 -6.32 -3.37
C HIS A 190 -12.34 -6.65 -3.55
N ILE A 191 -12.66 -7.62 -4.39
CA ILE A 191 -14.05 -8.03 -4.62
C ILE A 191 -14.68 -8.53 -3.32
N HIS A 192 -13.97 -9.37 -2.57
CA HIS A 192 -14.45 -9.88 -1.26
C HIS A 192 -14.62 -8.73 -0.25
N ALA A 193 -13.70 -7.75 -0.24
CA ALA A 193 -13.82 -6.56 0.60
C ALA A 193 -15.07 -5.74 0.25
N PHE A 194 -15.33 -5.50 -1.04
CA PHE A 194 -16.52 -4.78 -1.49
C PHE A 194 -17.81 -5.50 -1.10
N GLU A 195 -17.83 -6.83 -1.26
CA GLU A 195 -18.97 -7.66 -0.83
C GLU A 195 -19.18 -7.60 0.69
N TYR A 196 -18.09 -7.64 1.48
CA TYR A 196 -18.14 -7.51 2.94
C TYR A 196 -18.67 -6.16 3.39
N PHE A 197 -18.25 -5.08 2.74
CA PHE A 197 -18.73 -3.73 3.03
C PHE A 197 -20.12 -3.42 2.48
N GLY A 198 -20.64 -4.23 1.55
CA GLY A 198 -21.91 -4.00 0.88
C GLY A 198 -21.87 -2.86 -0.15
N GLY A 199 -20.68 -2.38 -0.54
CA GLY A 199 -20.50 -1.29 -1.47
C GLY A 199 -19.02 -0.95 -1.69
N VAL A 200 -18.76 0.06 -2.51
CA VAL A 200 -17.40 0.47 -2.93
C VAL A 200 -17.15 1.92 -2.57
N ALA A 201 -15.94 2.23 -2.12
CA ALA A 201 -15.49 3.60 -1.87
C ALA A 201 -15.32 4.39 -3.17
N GLU A 202 -15.43 5.72 -3.11
CA GLU A 202 -15.13 6.62 -4.22
C GLU A 202 -13.70 6.43 -4.74
N SER A 203 -12.74 6.20 -3.83
CA SER A 203 -11.34 6.03 -4.18
C SER A 203 -10.67 4.89 -3.39
N LEU A 204 -9.87 4.08 -4.11
CA LEU A 204 -8.97 3.08 -3.56
C LEU A 204 -7.57 3.66 -3.45
N VAL A 205 -6.96 3.53 -2.28
CA VAL A 205 -5.59 4.01 -2.04
C VAL A 205 -4.69 2.82 -1.71
N PRO A 206 -4.11 2.15 -2.72
CA PRO A 206 -3.13 1.11 -2.49
C PRO A 206 -1.80 1.72 -2.04
N ASP A 207 -1.07 1.02 -1.16
CA ASP A 207 0.35 1.32 -0.99
C ASP A 207 1.11 0.85 -2.24
N ASN A 208 2.29 1.43 -2.55
CA ASN A 208 3.06 1.26 -3.80
C ASN A 208 3.39 -0.22 -4.12
N LEU A 209 2.40 -1.02 -4.40
CA LEU A 209 2.55 -2.44 -4.69
C LEU A 209 2.86 -2.69 -6.17
N LYS A 210 3.91 -3.46 -6.41
CA LYS A 210 4.28 -3.96 -7.73
C LYS A 210 3.17 -4.76 -8.42
N THR A 211 2.20 -5.28 -7.66
CA THR A 211 1.03 -6.02 -8.15
C THR A 211 -0.07 -5.12 -8.74
N GLY A 212 -0.15 -3.88 -8.27
CA GLY A 212 -1.14 -2.91 -8.78
C GLY A 212 -0.55 -1.83 -9.69
N VAL A 213 0.79 -1.62 -9.64
CA VAL A 213 1.49 -0.55 -10.38
C VAL A 213 2.69 -1.13 -11.12
N ILE A 214 2.71 -1.04 -12.46
CA ILE A 214 3.73 -1.68 -13.29
C ILE A 214 5.09 -0.97 -13.19
N LYS A 215 5.15 0.34 -13.21
CA LYS A 215 6.34 1.18 -12.91
C LYS A 215 5.95 2.66 -12.86
N PRO A 216 6.54 3.50 -11.98
CA PRO A 216 6.40 4.94 -12.11
C PRO A 216 7.31 5.44 -13.23
N VAL A 217 6.75 5.89 -14.35
CA VAL A 217 7.48 6.63 -15.38
C VAL A 217 7.28 8.11 -15.10
N LYS A 218 8.38 8.83 -14.75
CA LYS A 218 8.43 10.29 -14.55
C LYS A 218 7.21 10.92 -13.83
N GLY A 219 6.74 10.28 -12.75
CA GLY A 219 5.76 10.91 -11.84
C GLY A 219 4.33 10.39 -11.93
N GLU A 220 3.97 9.60 -12.93
CA GLU A 220 2.65 8.97 -13.03
C GLU A 220 2.76 7.45 -12.86
N PRO A 221 1.98 6.84 -11.94
CA PRO A 221 1.95 5.40 -11.77
C PRO A 221 1.17 4.75 -12.93
N ILE A 222 1.80 3.78 -13.62
CA ILE A 222 1.10 2.95 -14.60
C ILE A 222 0.40 1.81 -13.83
N LEU A 223 -0.91 1.82 -13.84
CA LEU A 223 -1.73 0.77 -13.23
C LEU A 223 -1.69 -0.51 -14.09
N ASN A 224 -1.77 -1.66 -13.42
CA ASN A 224 -2.03 -2.93 -14.09
C ASN A 224 -3.43 -2.87 -14.73
N GLU A 225 -3.56 -3.33 -16.00
CA GLU A 225 -4.80 -3.26 -16.76
C GLU A 225 -5.96 -3.98 -16.08
N SER A 226 -5.71 -5.14 -15.48
CA SER A 226 -6.72 -5.87 -14.70
C SER A 226 -7.21 -5.09 -13.47
N TYR A 227 -6.35 -4.27 -12.86
CA TYR A 227 -6.74 -3.42 -11.73
C TYR A 227 -7.52 -2.18 -12.17
N ARG A 228 -7.21 -1.65 -13.36
CA ARG A 228 -8.01 -0.61 -14.00
C ARG A 228 -9.40 -1.13 -14.36
N GLU A 229 -9.49 -2.32 -14.98
CA GLU A 229 -10.76 -2.97 -15.31
C GLU A 229 -11.65 -3.15 -14.05
N LEU A 230 -11.05 -3.55 -12.90
CA LEU A 230 -11.79 -3.63 -11.64
C LEU A 230 -12.33 -2.26 -11.21
N ALA A 231 -11.51 -1.21 -11.30
CA ALA A 231 -11.92 0.14 -10.91
C ALA A 231 -13.06 0.67 -11.79
N ASP A 232 -12.95 0.49 -13.10
CA ASP A 232 -13.96 0.89 -14.08
C ASP A 232 -15.28 0.13 -13.88
N TYR A 233 -15.19 -1.19 -13.64
CA TYR A 233 -16.37 -2.02 -13.38
C TYR A 233 -17.15 -1.56 -12.14
N TYR A 234 -16.45 -1.31 -11.04
CA TYR A 234 -17.04 -0.87 -9.77
C TYR A 234 -17.17 0.66 -9.65
N GLN A 235 -16.81 1.42 -10.69
CA GLN A 235 -16.89 2.89 -10.74
C GLN A 235 -16.12 3.60 -9.62
N THR A 236 -14.97 3.05 -9.23
CA THR A 236 -14.08 3.63 -8.23
C THR A 236 -12.80 4.14 -8.89
N SER A 237 -12.11 5.06 -8.23
CA SER A 237 -10.85 5.60 -8.71
C SER A 237 -9.67 4.99 -7.95
N ILE A 238 -8.61 4.57 -8.65
CA ILE A 238 -7.38 4.12 -7.99
C ILE A 238 -6.44 5.31 -7.87
N VAL A 239 -6.11 5.68 -6.63
CA VAL A 239 -5.20 6.80 -6.30
C VAL A 239 -4.00 6.25 -5.54
N PRO A 240 -2.93 5.81 -6.23
CA PRO A 240 -1.75 5.28 -5.58
C PRO A 240 -1.12 6.30 -4.64
N GLY A 241 -0.74 5.87 -3.44
CA GLY A 241 -0.06 6.72 -2.49
C GLY A 241 1.26 7.24 -3.05
N ARG A 242 1.57 8.51 -2.82
CA ARG A 242 2.82 9.12 -3.31
C ARG A 242 4.03 8.43 -2.71
N ALA A 243 4.91 7.89 -3.56
CA ALA A 243 6.16 7.29 -3.14
C ALA A 243 7.02 8.28 -2.33
N ARG A 244 7.57 7.85 -1.18
CA ARG A 244 8.51 8.58 -0.32
C ARG A 244 7.98 9.87 0.35
N LYS A 245 6.66 10.06 0.51
CA LYS A 245 6.11 11.14 1.32
C LYS A 245 5.27 10.59 2.49
N PRO A 246 5.91 10.09 3.57
CA PRO A 246 5.20 9.55 4.73
C PRO A 246 4.33 10.59 5.46
N LYS A 247 4.54 11.89 5.20
CA LYS A 247 3.74 12.96 5.81
C LYS A 247 2.32 13.08 5.24
N ASP A 248 2.05 12.51 4.07
CA ASP A 248 0.71 12.53 3.46
C ASP A 248 -0.18 11.38 3.99
N LYS A 249 0.42 10.41 4.72
CA LYS A 249 -0.24 9.19 5.23
C LYS A 249 -0.12 8.94 6.75
N PRO A 250 -0.21 9.95 7.66
CA PRO A 250 0.06 9.70 9.09
C PRO A 250 -0.96 8.79 9.77
N SER A 251 -2.12 8.54 9.16
CA SER A 251 -3.18 7.70 9.73
C SER A 251 -3.40 6.38 8.98
N VAL A 252 -2.98 6.30 7.72
CA VAL A 252 -3.07 5.12 6.84
C VAL A 252 -2.15 4.02 7.34
N GLU A 253 -0.85 4.30 7.45
CA GLU A 253 0.12 3.38 8.04
C GLU A 253 -0.26 3.00 9.49
N GLY A 254 -0.99 3.89 10.18
CA GLY A 254 -1.51 3.66 11.52
C GLY A 254 -2.65 2.64 11.56
N ALA A 255 -3.70 2.77 10.73
CA ALA A 255 -4.89 1.92 10.81
C ALA A 255 -4.64 0.53 10.23
N VAL A 256 -4.13 0.43 9.00
CA VAL A 256 -3.76 -0.86 8.38
C VAL A 256 -2.71 -1.57 9.22
N GLY A 257 -1.64 -0.88 9.62
CA GLY A 257 -0.61 -1.45 10.47
C GLY A 257 -1.08 -1.79 11.89
N PHE A 258 -2.10 -1.12 12.43
CA PHE A 258 -2.72 -1.50 13.70
C PHE A 258 -3.51 -2.79 13.56
N ILE A 259 -4.43 -2.86 12.59
CA ILE A 259 -5.30 -4.02 12.35
C ILE A 259 -4.48 -5.27 12.06
N SER A 260 -3.52 -5.18 11.13
CA SER A 260 -2.66 -6.32 10.78
C SER A 260 -1.85 -6.82 11.98
N ARG A 261 -1.29 -5.92 12.79
CA ARG A 261 -0.55 -6.34 14.00
C ARG A 261 -1.47 -7.01 15.02
N GLN A 262 -2.68 -6.50 15.25
CA GLN A 262 -3.63 -7.07 16.20
C GLN A 262 -4.04 -8.48 15.80
N ILE A 263 -4.37 -8.71 14.53
CA ILE A 263 -4.77 -10.03 14.01
C ILE A 263 -3.58 -10.99 14.03
N ILE A 264 -2.41 -10.58 13.51
CA ILE A 264 -1.21 -11.41 13.46
C ILE A 264 -0.74 -11.76 14.87
N ALA A 265 -0.74 -10.79 15.79
CA ALA A 265 -0.35 -11.06 17.18
C ALA A 265 -1.32 -12.01 17.90
N ALA A 266 -2.63 -11.88 17.66
CA ALA A 266 -3.62 -12.76 18.27
C ALA A 266 -3.51 -14.19 17.75
N LEU A 267 -3.25 -14.37 16.46
CA LEU A 267 -3.22 -15.68 15.81
C LEU A 267 -1.81 -16.29 15.69
N ARG A 268 -0.76 -15.64 16.17
CA ARG A 268 0.64 -16.08 16.02
C ARG A 268 0.94 -17.49 16.50
N ASN A 269 0.21 -17.99 17.50
CA ASN A 269 0.36 -19.32 18.09
C ASN A 269 -0.77 -20.27 17.69
N TYR A 270 -1.70 -19.81 16.86
CA TYR A 270 -2.82 -20.64 16.41
C TYR A 270 -2.34 -21.55 15.27
N GLN A 271 -2.54 -22.85 15.40
CA GLN A 271 -2.18 -23.82 14.39
C GLN A 271 -3.39 -24.14 13.53
N CYS A 272 -3.33 -23.79 12.26
CA CYS A 272 -4.34 -24.08 11.24
C CYS A 272 -3.77 -25.04 10.20
N PHE A 273 -4.62 -25.90 9.65
CA PHE A 273 -4.28 -26.84 8.59
C PHE A 273 -4.95 -26.52 7.25
N SER A 274 -5.80 -25.50 7.20
CA SER A 274 -6.42 -25.04 5.97
C SER A 274 -6.54 -23.52 5.96
N LEU A 275 -6.53 -22.95 4.75
CA LEU A 275 -6.72 -21.50 4.56
C LEU A 275 -8.12 -21.06 5.00
N ALA A 276 -9.13 -21.89 4.78
CA ALA A 276 -10.50 -21.60 5.19
C ALA A 276 -10.60 -21.45 6.72
N GLU A 277 -10.05 -22.44 7.48
CA GLU A 277 -10.00 -22.38 8.94
C GLU A 277 -9.29 -21.12 9.45
N LEU A 278 -8.15 -20.76 8.85
CA LEU A 278 -7.42 -19.55 9.22
C LEU A 278 -8.24 -18.29 8.93
N ASN A 279 -8.90 -18.21 7.77
CA ASN A 279 -9.74 -17.09 7.41
C ASN A 279 -10.96 -16.94 8.32
N ASP A 280 -11.54 -18.02 8.79
CA ASP A 280 -12.61 -18.00 9.80
C ASP A 280 -12.10 -17.42 11.14
N GLN A 281 -10.91 -17.81 11.58
CA GLN A 281 -10.29 -17.22 12.78
C GLN A 281 -9.93 -15.75 12.61
N ILE A 282 -9.43 -15.36 11.43
CA ILE A 282 -9.19 -13.94 11.08
C ILE A 282 -10.50 -13.15 11.17
N ARG A 283 -11.59 -13.68 10.62
CA ARG A 283 -12.91 -13.03 10.62
C ARG A 283 -13.45 -12.84 12.04
N LEU A 284 -13.38 -13.85 12.89
CA LEU A 284 -13.78 -13.74 14.29
C LEU A 284 -13.02 -12.65 15.04
N ARG A 285 -11.69 -12.60 14.87
CA ARG A 285 -10.85 -11.56 15.50
C ARG A 285 -11.10 -10.17 14.93
N LEU A 286 -11.37 -10.08 13.63
CA LEU A 286 -11.71 -8.84 12.97
C LEU A 286 -13.03 -8.25 13.49
N ASP A 287 -14.02 -9.12 13.71
CA ASP A 287 -15.32 -8.71 14.27
C ASP A 287 -15.16 -8.14 15.68
N ASP A 288 -14.35 -8.79 16.54
CA ASP A 288 -14.00 -8.25 17.86
C ASP A 288 -13.40 -6.83 17.75
N ILE A 289 -12.40 -6.66 16.87
CA ILE A 289 -11.71 -5.38 16.66
C ILE A 289 -12.66 -4.30 16.10
N ASN A 290 -13.52 -4.67 15.14
CA ASN A 290 -14.46 -3.74 14.53
C ASN A 290 -15.56 -3.29 15.51
N GLN A 291 -15.91 -4.12 16.48
CA GLN A 291 -16.89 -3.82 17.52
C GLN A 291 -16.29 -3.14 18.76
N GLU A 292 -14.95 -3.16 18.92
CA GLU A 292 -14.26 -2.55 20.05
C GLU A 292 -14.54 -1.04 20.12
N PRO A 293 -14.98 -0.50 21.29
CA PRO A 293 -15.23 0.92 21.46
C PRO A 293 -13.97 1.76 21.23
N PHE A 294 -14.13 2.92 20.61
CA PHE A 294 -13.03 3.86 20.45
C PHE A 294 -12.60 4.46 21.82
N GLN A 295 -11.28 4.64 22.02
CA GLN A 295 -10.76 5.27 23.23
C GLN A 295 -11.02 6.79 23.33
N LYS A 296 -11.18 7.48 22.18
CA LYS A 296 -11.20 8.96 22.11
C LYS A 296 -12.48 9.54 21.53
N ARG A 297 -13.39 8.72 21.06
CA ARG A 297 -14.70 9.12 20.53
C ARG A 297 -15.75 8.07 20.87
N PRO A 298 -17.05 8.42 20.96
CA PRO A 298 -18.11 7.45 21.17
C PRO A 298 -18.25 6.48 19.98
N GLY A 299 -18.84 5.31 20.24
CA GLY A 299 -19.09 4.28 19.25
C GLY A 299 -17.89 3.34 18.99
N SER A 300 -18.07 2.49 18.01
CA SER A 300 -17.05 1.56 17.49
C SER A 300 -16.86 1.78 16.00
N ARG A 301 -15.89 1.08 15.39
CA ARG A 301 -15.66 1.14 13.92
C ARG A 301 -16.90 0.75 13.16
N LYS A 302 -17.55 -0.34 13.61
CA LYS A 302 -18.77 -0.85 12.99
C LYS A 302 -19.94 0.13 13.12
N ILE A 303 -20.19 0.69 14.33
CA ILE A 303 -21.27 1.64 14.55
C ILE A 303 -21.09 2.87 13.66
N VAL A 304 -19.90 3.46 13.62
CA VAL A 304 -19.63 4.63 12.77
C VAL A 304 -19.78 4.31 11.29
N PHE A 305 -19.39 3.10 10.87
CA PHE A 305 -19.58 2.66 9.49
C PHE A 305 -21.08 2.54 9.16
N ASP A 306 -21.83 1.84 9.98
CA ASP A 306 -23.25 1.56 9.75
C ASP A 306 -24.12 2.85 9.78
N GLU A 307 -23.81 3.78 10.69
CA GLU A 307 -24.60 5.00 10.88
C GLU A 307 -24.17 6.16 9.98
N GLU A 308 -22.86 6.31 9.71
CA GLU A 308 -22.33 7.52 9.10
C GLU A 308 -21.67 7.28 7.73
N GLU A 309 -21.27 6.05 7.37
CA GLU A 309 -20.43 5.81 6.18
C GLU A 309 -21.07 4.92 5.12
N CYS A 310 -21.78 3.85 5.50
CA CYS A 310 -22.32 2.88 4.54
C CYS A 310 -23.25 3.49 3.48
N GLY A 311 -24.02 4.53 3.84
CA GLY A 311 -24.92 5.23 2.93
C GLY A 311 -24.22 6.04 1.82
N TYR A 312 -22.92 6.26 1.91
CA TYR A 312 -22.13 6.98 0.92
C TYR A 312 -21.39 6.06 -0.05
N LEU A 313 -21.47 4.75 0.13
CA LEU A 313 -20.80 3.80 -0.74
C LEU A 313 -21.48 3.69 -2.10
N ILE A 314 -20.70 3.48 -3.14
CA ILE A 314 -21.20 3.14 -4.48
C ILE A 314 -21.80 1.73 -4.40
N PRO A 315 -23.09 1.55 -4.81
CA PRO A 315 -23.74 0.25 -4.75
C PRO A 315 -23.02 -0.81 -5.62
N LEU A 316 -23.01 -2.05 -5.14
CA LEU A 316 -22.48 -3.16 -5.90
C LEU A 316 -23.32 -3.42 -7.17
N ARG A 317 -22.63 -3.62 -8.29
CA ARG A 317 -23.26 -3.97 -9.57
C ARG A 317 -23.34 -5.49 -9.75
N PRO A 318 -24.52 -6.05 -10.04
CA PRO A 318 -24.62 -7.41 -10.52
C PRO A 318 -24.37 -7.47 -12.05
N PRO A 319 -23.82 -8.57 -12.58
CA PRO A 319 -23.25 -9.73 -11.88
C PRO A 319 -21.89 -9.38 -11.24
N ARG A 320 -21.37 -10.28 -10.40
CA ARG A 320 -19.99 -10.16 -9.86
C ARG A 320 -18.98 -10.10 -11.01
N LEU A 321 -17.96 -9.21 -10.89
CA LEU A 321 -16.87 -9.12 -11.85
C LEU A 321 -16.17 -10.48 -12.01
N LYS A 322 -16.10 -10.97 -13.24
CA LYS A 322 -15.27 -12.13 -13.58
C LYS A 322 -13.86 -11.63 -13.85
N LEU A 323 -12.93 -12.07 -13.01
CA LEU A 323 -11.53 -11.67 -13.14
C LEU A 323 -10.95 -12.11 -14.47
N SER A 324 -10.20 -11.22 -15.08
CA SER A 324 -9.43 -11.45 -16.29
C SER A 324 -7.96 -11.11 -16.07
N GLU A 325 -7.08 -11.79 -16.77
CA GLU A 325 -5.66 -11.52 -16.81
C GLU A 325 -5.32 -10.89 -18.16
N TRP A 326 -4.62 -9.76 -18.14
CA TRP A 326 -4.14 -9.11 -19.33
C TRP A 326 -2.68 -9.45 -19.60
N ARG A 327 -2.38 -9.84 -20.83
CA ARG A 327 -1.03 -10.14 -21.32
C ARG A 327 -0.79 -9.46 -22.66
N ILE A 328 0.46 -9.15 -22.98
CA ILE A 328 0.86 -8.68 -24.29
C ILE A 328 1.43 -9.86 -25.06
N ALA A 329 0.99 -10.05 -26.29
CA ALA A 329 1.50 -11.07 -27.19
C ALA A 329 1.80 -10.47 -28.57
N ARG A 330 2.82 -11.01 -29.24
CA ARG A 330 3.15 -10.63 -30.61
C ARG A 330 2.50 -11.57 -31.60
N VAL A 331 1.83 -11.03 -32.61
CA VAL A 331 1.24 -11.80 -33.68
C VAL A 331 2.35 -12.34 -34.59
N GLN A 332 2.43 -13.67 -34.69
CA GLN A 332 3.42 -14.36 -35.50
C GLN A 332 3.10 -14.27 -37.01
N SER A 333 4.05 -14.63 -37.84
CA SER A 333 3.87 -14.64 -39.32
C SER A 333 2.76 -15.57 -39.82
N ASN A 334 2.35 -16.53 -38.99
CA ASN A 334 1.22 -17.43 -39.24
C ASN A 334 -0.11 -16.88 -38.70
N TYR A 335 -0.23 -15.56 -38.46
CA TYR A 335 -1.42 -14.87 -37.91
C TYR A 335 -1.93 -15.46 -36.59
N HIS A 336 -1.07 -16.10 -35.77
CA HIS A 336 -1.41 -16.58 -34.46
C HIS A 336 -0.61 -15.87 -33.38
N ILE A 337 -1.21 -15.74 -32.21
CA ILE A 337 -0.53 -15.43 -30.96
C ILE A 337 -0.35 -16.73 -30.17
N GLN A 338 0.70 -16.77 -29.34
CA GLN A 338 0.96 -17.90 -28.45
C GLN A 338 0.71 -17.48 -27.00
N ILE A 339 -0.22 -18.16 -26.33
CA ILE A 339 -0.53 -18.00 -24.91
C ILE A 339 -0.53 -19.38 -24.26
N ASP A 340 0.23 -19.55 -23.17
CA ASP A 340 0.36 -20.80 -22.40
C ASP A 340 0.62 -22.03 -23.30
N ARG A 341 1.47 -21.86 -24.33
CA ARG A 341 1.82 -22.87 -25.35
C ARG A 341 0.65 -23.30 -26.26
N MET A 342 -0.46 -22.55 -26.25
CA MET A 342 -1.58 -22.69 -27.17
C MET A 342 -1.57 -21.56 -28.20
N TYR A 343 -2.14 -21.79 -29.38
CA TYR A 343 -2.13 -20.85 -30.50
C TYR A 343 -3.54 -20.39 -30.84
N TYR A 344 -3.71 -19.06 -30.98
CA TYR A 344 -5.00 -18.41 -31.25
C TYR A 344 -4.85 -17.48 -32.45
N SER A 345 -5.70 -17.61 -33.44
CA SER A 345 -5.61 -16.78 -34.65
C SER A 345 -6.09 -15.35 -34.38
N THR A 346 -5.47 -14.42 -35.08
CA THR A 346 -5.89 -13.01 -35.18
C THR A 346 -6.00 -12.65 -36.66
N PRO A 347 -6.74 -11.61 -37.04
CA PRO A 347 -6.75 -11.18 -38.44
C PRO A 347 -5.32 -10.91 -38.92
N TYR A 348 -5.03 -11.38 -40.15
CA TYR A 348 -3.66 -11.39 -40.70
C TYR A 348 -3.06 -10.00 -40.88
N GLU A 349 -3.89 -8.94 -40.90
CA GLU A 349 -3.47 -7.54 -41.00
C GLU A 349 -2.63 -7.11 -39.81
N TYR A 350 -2.73 -7.84 -38.68
CA TYR A 350 -2.00 -7.54 -37.45
C TYR A 350 -0.70 -8.34 -37.29
N ILE A 351 -0.25 -9.07 -38.31
CA ILE A 351 1.03 -9.79 -38.28
C ILE A 351 2.18 -8.84 -37.84
N GLN A 352 3.05 -9.31 -36.96
CA GLN A 352 4.17 -8.58 -36.33
C GLN A 352 3.78 -7.41 -35.39
N SER A 353 2.48 -7.20 -35.17
CA SER A 353 2.01 -6.23 -34.15
C SER A 353 1.99 -6.86 -32.77
N ASP A 354 2.23 -6.02 -31.76
CA ASP A 354 1.98 -6.37 -30.37
C ASP A 354 0.51 -6.09 -30.06
N VAL A 355 -0.18 -7.07 -29.45
CA VAL A 355 -1.61 -7.04 -29.15
C VAL A 355 -1.84 -7.33 -27.68
N ASP A 356 -2.89 -6.71 -27.12
CA ASP A 356 -3.31 -6.97 -25.74
C ASP A 356 -4.26 -8.16 -25.72
N VAL A 357 -4.00 -9.11 -24.83
CA VAL A 357 -4.77 -10.36 -24.71
C VAL A 357 -5.42 -10.40 -23.36
N ARG A 358 -6.75 -10.43 -23.34
CA ARG A 358 -7.57 -10.57 -22.14
C ARG A 358 -7.95 -12.04 -21.96
N LEU A 359 -7.49 -12.64 -20.89
CA LEU A 359 -7.74 -14.02 -20.52
C LEU A 359 -8.78 -14.08 -19.41
N SER A 360 -9.92 -14.67 -19.66
CA SER A 360 -10.91 -15.06 -18.65
C SER A 360 -10.99 -16.58 -18.57
N LYS A 361 -11.69 -17.13 -17.58
CA LYS A 361 -11.74 -18.59 -17.35
C LYS A 361 -12.08 -19.41 -18.59
N ASP A 362 -12.95 -18.90 -19.46
CA ASP A 362 -13.50 -19.64 -20.60
C ASP A 362 -13.20 -19.00 -21.97
N VAL A 363 -12.79 -17.73 -21.99
CA VAL A 363 -12.67 -16.93 -23.21
C VAL A 363 -11.33 -16.19 -23.22
N LEU A 364 -10.69 -16.20 -24.39
CA LEU A 364 -9.54 -15.38 -24.72
C LEU A 364 -9.98 -14.34 -25.75
N GLU A 365 -9.79 -13.07 -25.45
CA GLU A 365 -10.07 -11.95 -26.33
C GLU A 365 -8.78 -11.22 -26.69
N VAL A 366 -8.67 -10.80 -27.94
CA VAL A 366 -7.48 -10.09 -28.45
C VAL A 366 -7.89 -8.68 -28.84
N TYR A 367 -7.12 -7.71 -28.40
CA TYR A 367 -7.35 -6.29 -28.63
C TYR A 367 -6.14 -5.63 -29.29
N PHE A 368 -6.42 -4.70 -30.18
CA PHE A 368 -5.41 -3.82 -30.76
C PHE A 368 -5.89 -2.38 -30.68
N LYS A 369 -5.14 -1.50 -29.99
CA LYS A 369 -5.54 -0.12 -29.74
C LYS A 369 -6.96 -0.01 -29.18
N GLU A 370 -7.25 -0.76 -28.12
CA GLU A 370 -8.56 -0.80 -27.44
C GLU A 370 -9.71 -1.44 -28.22
N ALA A 371 -9.54 -1.75 -29.51
CA ALA A 371 -10.54 -2.44 -30.31
C ALA A 371 -10.35 -3.96 -30.23
N ARG A 372 -11.43 -4.70 -29.93
CA ARG A 372 -11.40 -6.17 -29.95
C ARG A 372 -11.32 -6.66 -31.38
N ILE A 373 -10.24 -7.37 -31.72
CA ILE A 373 -9.97 -7.89 -33.09
C ILE A 373 -10.23 -9.39 -33.21
N ALA A 374 -10.19 -10.16 -32.11
CA ALA A 374 -10.48 -11.59 -32.10
C ALA A 374 -11.05 -12.03 -30.74
N SER A 375 -11.81 -13.14 -30.77
CA SER A 375 -12.32 -13.81 -29.58
C SER A 375 -12.30 -15.32 -29.81
N HIS A 376 -11.79 -16.07 -28.82
CA HIS A 376 -11.67 -17.53 -28.88
C HIS A 376 -12.15 -18.16 -27.59
N LYS A 377 -12.62 -19.39 -27.65
CA LYS A 377 -12.74 -20.22 -26.44
C LYS A 377 -11.34 -20.57 -25.97
N GLN A 378 -11.09 -20.40 -24.66
CA GLN A 378 -9.80 -20.76 -24.10
C GLN A 378 -9.55 -22.25 -24.25
N LEU A 379 -8.38 -22.62 -24.80
CA LEU A 379 -7.96 -24.01 -24.93
C LEU A 379 -7.33 -24.49 -23.63
N HIS A 380 -7.64 -25.73 -23.28
CA HIS A 380 -7.09 -26.42 -22.12
C HIS A 380 -6.61 -27.81 -22.55
N GLY A 381 -5.59 -28.36 -21.89
CA GLY A 381 -5.05 -29.68 -22.15
C GLY A 381 -3.63 -29.66 -22.72
N GLU A 382 -3.35 -30.55 -23.69
CA GLU A 382 -2.00 -30.70 -24.24
C GLU A 382 -1.52 -29.45 -24.98
N PRO A 383 -0.25 -29.04 -24.76
CA PRO A 383 0.35 -27.91 -25.45
C PRO A 383 0.39 -28.07 -26.96
N GLY A 384 0.33 -26.96 -27.70
CA GLY A 384 0.43 -26.97 -29.17
C GLY A 384 -0.89 -27.02 -29.92
N GLN A 385 -2.02 -26.93 -29.20
CA GLN A 385 -3.32 -26.85 -29.85
C GLN A 385 -3.55 -25.48 -30.51
N TYR A 386 -4.34 -25.47 -31.58
CA TYR A 386 -4.68 -24.29 -32.37
C TYR A 386 -6.18 -24.01 -32.30
N SER A 387 -6.54 -22.74 -32.02
CA SER A 387 -7.87 -22.21 -32.23
C SER A 387 -7.81 -21.22 -33.39
N THR A 388 -8.20 -21.67 -34.59
CA THR A 388 -8.09 -20.88 -35.81
C THR A 388 -9.47 -20.52 -36.34
N ASN A 389 -9.72 -19.22 -36.51
CA ASN A 389 -10.89 -18.72 -37.22
C ASN A 389 -10.53 -18.54 -38.69
N PRO A 390 -11.28 -19.17 -39.65
CA PRO A 390 -11.04 -19.00 -41.07
C PRO A 390 -11.09 -17.55 -41.58
N ASP A 391 -11.88 -16.70 -40.94
CA ASP A 391 -11.99 -15.28 -41.30
C ASP A 391 -10.73 -14.46 -40.98
N HIS A 392 -9.84 -14.98 -40.15
CA HIS A 392 -8.56 -14.35 -39.84
C HIS A 392 -7.48 -14.61 -40.89
N MET A 393 -7.74 -15.50 -41.84
CA MET A 393 -6.78 -15.89 -42.87
C MET A 393 -6.86 -14.98 -44.09
N PRO A 394 -5.72 -14.71 -44.74
CA PRO A 394 -5.75 -14.12 -46.09
C PRO A 394 -6.43 -15.04 -47.09
N ASP A 395 -7.08 -14.46 -48.11
CA ASP A 395 -7.91 -15.22 -49.06
C ASP A 395 -7.17 -16.40 -49.74
N HIS A 396 -5.89 -16.21 -50.04
CA HIS A 396 -5.09 -17.28 -50.64
C HIS A 396 -4.84 -18.47 -49.71
N HIS A 397 -4.93 -18.31 -48.38
CA HIS A 397 -4.83 -19.42 -47.40
C HIS A 397 -6.16 -20.14 -47.22
N ARG A 398 -7.31 -19.47 -47.40
CA ARG A 398 -8.64 -20.09 -47.30
C ARG A 398 -8.87 -21.18 -48.32
N TYR A 399 -8.28 -21.06 -49.52
CA TYR A 399 -8.36 -22.10 -50.57
C TYR A 399 -7.75 -23.44 -50.13
N PHE A 400 -6.84 -23.47 -49.17
CA PHE A 400 -6.27 -24.72 -48.68
C PHE A 400 -7.13 -25.44 -47.64
N LEU A 401 -8.12 -24.78 -47.04
CA LEU A 401 -9.03 -25.40 -46.07
C LEU A 401 -10.14 -26.21 -46.71
N ASP A 402 -10.65 -25.79 -47.89
CA ASP A 402 -11.69 -26.45 -48.65
C ASP A 402 -11.29 -26.60 -50.13
N PRO A 403 -10.28 -27.42 -50.45
CA PRO A 403 -9.91 -27.62 -51.82
C PRO A 403 -11.00 -28.43 -52.51
N THR A 404 -11.73 -27.80 -53.46
CA THR A 404 -12.61 -28.58 -54.33
C THR A 404 -11.77 -29.62 -55.09
N PRO A 405 -12.27 -30.84 -55.35
CA PRO A 405 -11.50 -31.92 -55.98
C PRO A 405 -10.84 -31.55 -57.33
N LYS A 406 -11.39 -30.55 -58.00
CA LYS A 406 -10.83 -30.02 -59.29
C LYS A 406 -9.66 -29.06 -59.10
N GLN A 407 -9.62 -28.33 -57.98
CA GLN A 407 -8.56 -27.35 -57.67
C GLN A 407 -7.33 -28.03 -57.08
N SER A 408 -7.51 -29.06 -56.23
CA SER A 408 -6.42 -29.89 -55.72
C SER A 408 -5.62 -30.55 -56.86
N LYS A 409 -6.28 -31.02 -57.92
CA LYS A 409 -5.60 -31.60 -59.10
C LYS A 409 -4.77 -30.59 -59.89
N ARG A 410 -5.22 -29.31 -60.00
CA ARG A 410 -4.49 -28.29 -60.77
C ARG A 410 -3.23 -27.80 -60.00
N GLN A 411 -3.28 -27.70 -58.66
CA GLN A 411 -2.13 -27.27 -57.89
C GLN A 411 -1.05 -28.34 -57.79
N LEU A 412 -1.42 -29.61 -57.62
CA LEU A 412 -0.48 -30.72 -57.61
C LEU A 412 0.25 -30.89 -58.94
N ASN A 413 -0.42 -30.67 -60.05
CA ASN A 413 0.19 -30.74 -61.40
C ASN A 413 1.16 -29.55 -61.67
N GLY A 414 1.05 -28.42 -60.95
CA GLY A 414 1.97 -27.29 -61.04
C GLY A 414 3.26 -27.45 -60.23
N TYR A 415 3.21 -28.24 -59.16
CA TYR A 415 4.36 -28.41 -58.24
C TYR A 415 5.16 -29.69 -58.39
N ILE A 416 4.58 -30.73 -59.07
CA ILE A 416 5.24 -32.05 -59.25
C ILE A 416 5.00 -32.52 -60.67
N PRO A 417 5.91 -32.22 -61.64
CA PRO A 417 5.73 -32.57 -63.02
C PRO A 417 5.78 -34.09 -63.39
N HIS A 418 6.13 -34.96 -62.43
CA HIS A 418 6.39 -36.39 -62.78
C HIS A 418 5.84 -37.37 -61.73
N ILE A 419 4.57 -37.32 -61.38
CA ILE A 419 3.91 -38.42 -60.68
C ILE A 419 2.94 -39.09 -61.65
N GLU A 420 3.26 -40.35 -62.07
CA GLU A 420 2.40 -41.17 -62.96
C GLU A 420 1.01 -41.36 -62.34
N SER A 421 0.02 -41.31 -63.20
CA SER A 421 -1.42 -41.38 -62.89
C SER A 421 -1.88 -42.69 -62.22
N SER A 422 -1.02 -43.68 -62.07
CA SER A 422 -1.36 -44.97 -61.45
C SER A 422 -1.37 -44.93 -59.86
N ILE A 423 -0.76 -43.93 -59.25
CA ILE A 423 -0.72 -43.81 -57.78
C ILE A 423 -1.95 -43.08 -57.23
N TYR A 424 -2.61 -42.27 -58.06
CA TYR A 424 -3.73 -41.43 -57.67
C TYR A 424 -5.02 -42.18 -57.27
N ASN A 425 -5.18 -43.40 -57.71
CA ASN A 425 -6.41 -44.16 -57.46
C ASN A 425 -6.40 -45.10 -56.24
N LYS A 426 -5.30 -45.11 -55.44
CA LYS A 426 -5.14 -46.06 -54.33
C LYS A 426 -4.98 -45.46 -52.94
N VAL A 427 -4.88 -44.15 -52.81
CA VAL A 427 -4.66 -43.51 -51.53
C VAL A 427 -5.93 -42.89 -51.00
N ASN A 428 -6.34 -43.29 -49.80
CA ASN A 428 -7.55 -42.81 -49.13
C ASN A 428 -7.40 -41.30 -48.77
N PHE A 429 -8.50 -40.54 -48.84
CA PHE A 429 -8.58 -39.09 -48.63
C PHE A 429 -7.97 -38.61 -47.29
N ILE A 430 -7.91 -39.48 -46.26
CA ILE A 430 -7.32 -39.22 -44.96
C ILE A 430 -5.77 -39.20 -44.99
N GLU A 431 -5.16 -40.04 -45.81
CA GLU A 431 -3.71 -40.13 -45.98
C GLU A 431 -3.15 -38.91 -46.75
N TRP A 432 -3.89 -38.32 -47.64
CA TRP A 432 -3.53 -37.10 -48.35
C TRP A 432 -3.44 -35.85 -47.45
N ARG A 433 -4.29 -35.76 -46.47
CA ARG A 433 -4.23 -34.69 -45.46
C ARG A 433 -2.93 -34.76 -44.65
N THR A 434 -2.48 -35.93 -44.31
CA THR A 434 -1.24 -36.18 -43.55
C THR A 434 -0.01 -35.86 -44.39
N ILE A 435 -0.02 -36.21 -45.67
CA ILE A 435 1.06 -35.91 -46.62
C ILE A 435 1.18 -34.40 -46.89
N LEU A 436 0.08 -33.70 -47.10
CA LEU A 436 0.07 -32.23 -47.27
C LEU A 436 0.55 -31.48 -46.00
N CYS A 437 0.19 -31.98 -44.83
CA CYS A 437 0.71 -31.44 -43.55
C CYS A 437 2.23 -31.64 -43.40
N LEU A 438 2.76 -32.79 -43.88
CA LEU A 438 4.19 -33.08 -43.86
C LEU A 438 4.96 -32.24 -44.88
N ILE A 439 4.42 -32.03 -46.06
CA ILE A 439 5.03 -31.18 -47.11
C ILE A 439 5.06 -29.72 -46.67
N ASN A 440 4.00 -29.20 -46.05
CA ASN A 440 3.99 -27.85 -45.48
C ASN A 440 4.99 -27.70 -44.29
N LYS A 441 5.17 -28.75 -43.50
CA LYS A 441 6.19 -28.73 -42.44
C LYS A 441 7.63 -28.66 -42.98
N ILE A 442 7.89 -29.32 -44.12
CA ILE A 442 9.19 -29.31 -44.81
C ILE A 442 9.45 -27.96 -45.50
N LEU A 443 8.43 -27.37 -46.12
CA LEU A 443 8.55 -26.06 -46.78
C LEU A 443 8.67 -24.88 -45.80
N CYS A 444 8.12 -24.97 -44.59
CA CYS A 444 8.32 -23.99 -43.55
C CYS A 444 9.65 -24.10 -42.80
N GLN A 445 10.43 -25.18 -43.00
CA GLN A 445 11.79 -25.32 -42.43
C GLN A 445 12.90 -24.91 -43.41
N SER A 446 12.56 -24.59 -44.66
CA SER A 446 13.53 -24.21 -45.69
C SER A 446 13.38 -22.75 -46.20
N LEU A 447 12.63 -21.92 -45.48
CA LEU A 447 12.58 -20.46 -45.54
C LEU A 447 12.91 -19.90 -44.15
#